data_3a8e370419878746d493ddb52c1e0d0b
#
_entry.id   3a8e370419878746d493ddb52c1e0d0b
#
_cell.length_a   1.000
_cell.length_b   1.000
_cell.length_c   1.000
_cell.angle_alpha   90.00
_cell.angle_beta   90.00
_cell.angle_gamma   90.00
#
_symmetry.space_group_name_H-M   'P 1'
#
loop_
_entity.id
_entity.type
_entity.pdbx_description
1 polymer ?
#
loop_
_entity_poly.entity_id
_entity_poly.type
_entity_poly.pdbx_seq_one_letter_code
_entity_poly.pdbx_strand_id
1 'polypeptide(L)'
;MRIEKLGVNNLNILTELFDYNDVEDMISECTQNIQNGIIDIFVLYDNSELIGELHVMYESDDENYAALGRRAYLFAFRIREDHQNKGYGTHFLKAVMSLLKENGYYEFTVGVEDENFRAKHIYQSLGFNEILLRKQEEYQGDTYEYDLYLK
;
A
#
# COMPACT_ATOMS: atom_id res chain seq x y z
N MET A 1 9.16 2.19 -16.89
CA MET A 1 8.52 1.64 -15.67
C MET A 1 7.22 0.95 -16.01
N ARG A 2 6.95 -0.14 -15.35
CA ARG A 2 5.73 -0.93 -15.58
C ARG A 2 5.06 -1.26 -14.26
N ILE A 3 3.75 -1.07 -14.19
CA ILE A 3 2.94 -1.42 -13.02
C ILE A 3 2.07 -2.61 -13.39
N GLU A 4 2.06 -3.62 -12.53
CA GLU A 4 1.23 -4.81 -12.71
C GLU A 4 0.44 -5.10 -11.44
N LYS A 5 -0.78 -5.60 -11.63
CA LYS A 5 -1.57 -6.17 -10.54
C LYS A 5 -1.21 -7.65 -10.42
N LEU A 6 -0.82 -8.08 -9.22
CA LEU A 6 -0.42 -9.47 -9.00
C LEU A 6 -1.60 -10.42 -8.99
N GLY A 7 -1.46 -11.53 -9.71
CA GLY A 7 -2.33 -12.68 -9.56
C GLY A 7 -1.90 -13.53 -8.37
N VAL A 8 -2.82 -14.34 -7.86
CA VAL A 8 -2.58 -15.20 -6.69
C VAL A 8 -1.44 -16.20 -6.88
N ASN A 9 -1.14 -16.56 -8.13
CA ASN A 9 -0.08 -17.52 -8.44
C ASN A 9 1.34 -16.92 -8.39
N ASN A 10 1.45 -15.60 -8.26
CA ASN A 10 2.73 -14.89 -8.32
C ASN A 10 3.08 -14.16 -7.02
N LEU A 11 2.37 -14.42 -5.93
CA LEU A 11 2.58 -13.70 -4.66
C LEU A 11 3.96 -13.94 -4.05
N ASN A 12 4.61 -15.06 -4.37
CA ASN A 12 5.93 -15.37 -3.85
C ASN A 12 7.00 -14.37 -4.28
N ILE A 13 6.78 -13.60 -5.36
CA ILE A 13 7.77 -12.59 -5.79
C ILE A 13 7.92 -11.46 -4.78
N LEU A 14 6.94 -11.24 -3.91
CA LEU A 14 7.00 -10.21 -2.87
C LEU A 14 8.16 -10.46 -1.89
N THR A 15 8.60 -11.70 -1.75
CA THR A 15 9.74 -12.05 -0.89
C THR A 15 11.06 -11.46 -1.38
N GLU A 16 11.12 -11.01 -2.62
CA GLU A 16 12.29 -10.33 -3.18
C GLU A 16 12.40 -8.89 -2.67
N LEU A 17 11.30 -8.31 -2.17
CA LEU A 17 11.25 -6.92 -1.71
C LEU A 17 11.20 -6.79 -0.19
N PHE A 18 10.62 -7.77 0.50
CA PHE A 18 10.40 -7.69 1.94
C PHE A 18 10.58 -9.05 2.59
N ASP A 19 11.15 -9.04 3.78
CA ASP A 19 11.45 -10.23 4.57
C ASP A 19 10.24 -10.57 5.45
N TYR A 20 9.33 -11.39 4.92
CA TYR A 20 8.13 -11.80 5.66
C TYR A 20 8.49 -12.87 6.69
N ASN A 21 7.95 -12.74 7.90
CA ASN A 21 8.19 -13.70 8.99
C ASN A 21 7.65 -15.09 8.66
N ASP A 22 6.48 -15.16 8.05
CA ASP A 22 5.84 -16.41 7.65
C ASP A 22 5.33 -16.27 6.24
N VAL A 23 6.11 -16.76 5.27
CA VAL A 23 5.79 -16.63 3.84
C VAL A 23 4.53 -17.41 3.48
N GLU A 24 4.36 -18.61 4.04
CA GLU A 24 3.17 -19.42 3.75
C GLU A 24 1.90 -18.76 4.24
N ASP A 25 1.94 -18.18 5.44
CA ASP A 25 0.82 -17.46 6.02
C ASP A 25 0.50 -16.20 5.21
N MET A 26 1.52 -15.45 4.80
CA MET A 26 1.35 -14.27 3.96
C MET A 26 0.66 -14.63 2.63
N ILE A 27 1.16 -15.67 1.95
CA ILE A 27 0.58 -16.10 0.66
C ILE A 27 -0.87 -16.57 0.85
N SER A 28 -1.14 -17.34 1.89
CA SER A 28 -2.49 -17.85 2.18
C SER A 28 -3.47 -16.72 2.45
N GLU A 29 -3.08 -15.78 3.31
CA GLU A 29 -3.92 -14.65 3.69
C GLU A 29 -4.17 -13.70 2.50
N CYS A 30 -3.13 -13.37 1.76
CA CYS A 30 -3.26 -12.52 0.58
C CYS A 30 -4.11 -13.18 -0.50
N THR A 31 -3.91 -14.47 -0.73
CA THR A 31 -4.71 -15.22 -1.71
C THR A 31 -6.19 -15.13 -1.37
N GLN A 32 -6.54 -15.40 -0.12
CA GLN A 32 -7.93 -15.35 0.33
C GLN A 32 -8.52 -13.95 0.17
N ASN A 33 -7.79 -12.92 0.56
CA ASN A 33 -8.26 -11.54 0.47
C ASN A 33 -8.39 -11.05 -0.97
N ILE A 34 -7.50 -11.45 -1.86
CA ILE A 34 -7.62 -11.13 -3.29
C ILE A 34 -8.83 -11.82 -3.90
N GLN A 35 -9.01 -13.11 -3.63
CA GLN A 35 -10.13 -13.88 -4.17
C GLN A 35 -11.48 -13.36 -3.67
N ASN A 36 -11.53 -12.84 -2.45
CA ASN A 36 -12.74 -12.26 -1.87
C ASN A 36 -12.97 -10.79 -2.28
N GLY A 37 -12.07 -10.22 -3.08
CA GLY A 37 -12.21 -8.83 -3.55
C GLY A 37 -11.93 -7.78 -2.48
N ILE A 38 -11.28 -8.16 -1.38
CA ILE A 38 -10.97 -7.26 -0.27
C ILE A 38 -9.73 -6.43 -0.57
N ILE A 39 -8.70 -7.05 -1.19
CA ILE A 39 -7.46 -6.37 -1.55
C ILE A 39 -7.05 -6.63 -2.98
N ASP A 40 -6.21 -5.74 -3.51
CA ASP A 40 -5.35 -5.98 -4.67
C ASP A 40 -3.92 -5.62 -4.27
N ILE A 41 -2.96 -6.25 -4.95
CA ILE A 41 -1.54 -5.97 -4.77
C ILE A 41 -0.97 -5.53 -6.10
N PHE A 42 -0.34 -4.36 -6.12
CA PHE A 42 0.34 -3.81 -7.29
C PHE A 42 1.84 -3.88 -7.08
N VAL A 43 2.56 -4.12 -8.15
CA VAL A 43 4.03 -4.11 -8.15
C VAL A 43 4.55 -3.18 -9.23
N LEU A 44 5.72 -2.64 -8.99
CA LEU A 44 6.41 -1.72 -9.89
C LEU A 44 7.70 -2.36 -10.38
N TYR A 45 7.88 -2.35 -11.71
CA TYR A 45 9.11 -2.78 -12.36
C TYR A 45 9.82 -1.59 -12.99
N ASP A 46 11.13 -1.55 -12.86
CA ASP A 46 11.99 -0.67 -13.62
C ASP A 46 12.80 -1.55 -14.58
N ASN A 47 12.50 -1.47 -15.88
CA ASN A 47 12.90 -2.45 -16.88
C ASN A 47 12.38 -3.84 -16.46
N SER A 48 13.24 -4.82 -16.20
CA SER A 48 12.82 -6.14 -15.77
C SER A 48 13.04 -6.37 -14.26
N GLU A 49 13.43 -5.33 -13.53
CA GLU A 49 13.71 -5.43 -12.10
C GLU A 49 12.50 -5.04 -11.27
N LEU A 50 12.12 -5.90 -10.33
CA LEU A 50 11.05 -5.63 -9.38
C LEU A 50 11.58 -4.65 -8.32
N ILE A 51 10.97 -3.47 -8.22
CA ILE A 51 11.45 -2.42 -7.32
C ILE A 51 10.43 -1.93 -6.29
N GLY A 52 9.16 -2.27 -6.44
CA GLY A 52 8.16 -1.76 -5.49
C GLY A 52 6.93 -2.63 -5.36
N GLU A 53 6.25 -2.48 -4.22
CA GLU A 53 4.94 -3.08 -3.97
C GLU A 53 4.03 -2.07 -3.28
N LEU A 54 2.73 -2.22 -3.52
CA LEU A 54 1.68 -1.42 -2.89
C LEU A 54 0.44 -2.28 -2.78
N HIS A 55 -0.09 -2.40 -1.57
CA HIS A 55 -1.33 -3.10 -1.31
C HIS A 55 -2.48 -2.11 -1.22
N VAL A 56 -3.63 -2.48 -1.73
CA VAL A 56 -4.84 -1.66 -1.71
C VAL A 56 -5.96 -2.46 -1.07
N MET A 57 -6.59 -1.89 -0.05
CA MET A 57 -7.74 -2.51 0.60
C MET A 57 -9.01 -1.75 0.22
N TYR A 58 -10.02 -2.49 -0.22
CA TYR A 58 -11.29 -1.92 -0.68
C TYR A 58 -12.39 -1.96 0.36
N GLU A 59 -12.25 -2.80 1.38
CA GLU A 59 -13.27 -3.01 2.39
C GLU A 59 -12.62 -3.25 3.74
N SER A 60 -13.12 -2.57 4.77
CA SER A 60 -12.62 -2.69 6.14
C SER A 60 -13.78 -2.60 7.11
N ASP A 61 -13.65 -3.26 8.26
CA ASP A 61 -14.62 -3.12 9.35
C ASP A 61 -14.67 -1.69 9.89
N ASP A 62 -13.56 -0.96 9.76
CA ASP A 62 -13.49 0.46 10.10
C ASP A 62 -13.49 1.28 8.79
N GLU A 63 -14.60 1.96 8.51
CA GLU A 63 -14.76 2.76 7.29
C GLU A 63 -13.83 3.98 7.21
N ASN A 64 -13.15 4.33 8.30
CA ASN A 64 -12.09 5.34 8.22
C ASN A 64 -10.98 4.88 7.28
N TYR A 65 -10.68 3.57 7.26
CA TYR A 65 -9.65 3.01 6.38
C TYR A 65 -10.16 2.83 4.96
N ALA A 66 -11.23 2.09 4.78
CA ALA A 66 -11.75 1.73 3.46
C ALA A 66 -13.26 1.57 3.50
N ALA A 67 -13.92 1.96 2.39
CA ALA A 67 -15.35 1.78 2.18
C ALA A 67 -15.57 1.42 0.72
N LEU A 68 -16.21 0.28 0.47
CA LEU A 68 -16.36 -0.28 -0.86
C LEU A 68 -16.97 0.71 -1.84
N GLY A 69 -16.34 0.88 -3.00
CA GLY A 69 -16.80 1.78 -4.06
C GLY A 69 -16.54 3.26 -3.81
N ARG A 70 -15.94 3.64 -2.69
CA ARG A 70 -15.74 5.04 -2.33
C ARG A 70 -14.33 5.35 -1.84
N ARG A 71 -13.82 4.58 -0.86
CA ARG A 71 -12.56 4.87 -0.16
C ARG A 71 -11.66 3.64 -0.20
N ALA A 72 -10.42 3.81 -0.66
CA ALA A 72 -9.41 2.75 -0.71
C ALA A 72 -8.26 3.07 0.24
N TYR A 73 -7.83 2.07 1.00
CA TYR A 73 -6.71 2.17 1.92
C TYR A 73 -5.46 1.64 1.22
N LEU A 74 -4.44 2.50 1.11
CA LEU A 74 -3.14 2.17 0.51
C LEU A 74 -2.18 1.81 1.64
N PHE A 75 -1.61 0.61 1.60
CA PHE A 75 -0.76 0.12 2.68
C PHE A 75 0.36 -0.78 2.14
N ALA A 76 1.27 -1.19 3.01
CA ALA A 76 2.43 -2.01 2.65
C ALA A 76 3.19 -1.45 1.44
N PHE A 77 3.30 -0.11 1.40
CA PHE A 77 3.98 0.60 0.33
C PHE A 77 5.49 0.54 0.54
N ARG A 78 6.21 -0.01 -0.43
CA ARG A 78 7.67 -0.18 -0.35
C ARG A 78 8.30 0.06 -1.70
N ILE A 79 9.45 0.75 -1.67
CA ILE A 79 10.34 0.88 -2.83
C ILE A 79 11.70 0.35 -2.39
N ARG A 80 12.36 -0.44 -3.23
CA ARG A 80 13.69 -0.95 -2.94
C ARG A 80 14.62 0.20 -2.56
N GLU A 81 15.46 -0.03 -1.55
CA GLU A 81 16.32 1.01 -0.99
C GLU A 81 17.20 1.69 -2.03
N ASP A 82 17.76 0.93 -2.96
CA ASP A 82 18.63 1.45 -4.03
C ASP A 82 17.86 2.23 -5.10
N HIS A 83 16.54 2.24 -5.06
CA HIS A 83 15.68 2.99 -5.98
C HIS A 83 14.90 4.11 -5.29
N GLN A 84 15.14 4.35 -4.01
CA GLN A 84 14.48 5.43 -3.27
C GLN A 84 15.07 6.80 -3.64
N ASN A 85 14.32 7.87 -3.35
CA ASN A 85 14.72 9.26 -3.61
C ASN A 85 14.93 9.61 -5.08
N LYS A 86 14.27 8.87 -6.00
CA LYS A 86 14.35 9.07 -7.45
C LYS A 86 12.98 9.33 -8.09
N GLY A 87 11.94 9.50 -7.26
CA GLY A 87 10.59 9.78 -7.74
C GLY A 87 9.75 8.56 -8.08
N TYR A 88 10.26 7.35 -7.93
CA TYR A 88 9.52 6.12 -8.25
C TYR A 88 8.29 5.93 -7.35
N GLY A 89 8.43 6.21 -6.06
CA GLY A 89 7.32 6.06 -5.12
C GLY A 89 6.15 6.98 -5.43
N THR A 90 6.44 8.25 -5.71
CA THR A 90 5.43 9.23 -6.09
C THR A 90 4.73 8.83 -7.38
N HIS A 91 5.50 8.41 -8.39
CA HIS A 91 4.95 7.94 -9.66
C HIS A 91 4.04 6.73 -9.46
N PHE A 92 4.49 5.76 -8.67
CA PHE A 92 3.75 4.54 -8.40
C PHE A 92 2.40 4.84 -7.72
N LEU A 93 2.42 5.65 -6.68
CA LEU A 93 1.20 6.04 -5.95
C LEU A 93 0.22 6.77 -6.87
N LYS A 94 0.70 7.74 -7.65
CA LYS A 94 -0.15 8.48 -8.59
C LYS A 94 -0.80 7.56 -9.62
N ALA A 95 -0.03 6.64 -10.18
CA ALA A 95 -0.53 5.73 -11.20
C ALA A 95 -1.58 4.78 -10.65
N VAL A 96 -1.34 4.21 -9.47
CA VAL A 96 -2.31 3.32 -8.83
C VAL A 96 -3.59 4.08 -8.46
N MET A 97 -3.47 5.27 -7.87
CA MET A 97 -4.65 6.09 -7.56
C MET A 97 -5.44 6.43 -8.82
N SER A 98 -4.78 6.69 -9.95
CA SER A 98 -5.48 6.95 -11.23
C SER A 98 -6.28 5.74 -11.69
N LEU A 99 -5.69 4.55 -11.58
CA LEU A 99 -6.42 3.30 -11.91
C LEU A 99 -7.64 3.11 -11.01
N LEU A 100 -7.49 3.38 -9.72
CA LEU A 100 -8.59 3.24 -8.77
C LEU A 100 -9.71 4.27 -9.03
N LYS A 101 -9.35 5.49 -9.43
CA LYS A 101 -10.34 6.51 -9.81
C LYS A 101 -11.18 6.07 -11.00
N GLU A 102 -10.56 5.41 -11.97
CA GLU A 102 -11.29 4.84 -13.12
C GLU A 102 -12.32 3.80 -12.69
N ASN A 103 -12.11 3.16 -11.53
CA ASN A 103 -13.02 2.18 -10.96
C ASN A 103 -13.99 2.78 -9.91
N GLY A 104 -14.05 4.09 -9.82
CA GLY A 104 -15.02 4.80 -8.98
C GLY A 104 -14.55 5.23 -7.61
N TYR A 105 -13.30 4.92 -7.23
CA TYR A 105 -12.74 5.34 -5.94
C TYR A 105 -12.27 6.78 -6.02
N TYR A 106 -12.68 7.60 -5.06
CA TYR A 106 -12.31 9.02 -5.04
C TYR A 106 -11.74 9.48 -3.70
N GLU A 107 -11.70 8.62 -2.71
CA GLU A 107 -11.07 8.87 -1.43
C GLU A 107 -9.97 7.83 -1.20
N PHE A 108 -8.83 8.26 -0.64
CA PHE A 108 -7.69 7.40 -0.39
C PHE A 108 -7.15 7.66 1.00
N THR A 109 -6.76 6.60 1.71
CA THR A 109 -6.17 6.72 3.04
C THR A 109 -4.79 6.05 3.08
N VAL A 110 -3.92 6.58 3.92
CA VAL A 110 -2.58 6.00 4.19
C VAL A 110 -2.27 6.14 5.67
N GLY A 111 -1.63 5.13 6.25
CA GLY A 111 -1.13 5.19 7.61
C GLY A 111 0.34 5.63 7.61
N VAL A 112 0.69 6.60 8.42
CA VAL A 112 2.06 7.14 8.48
C VAL A 112 2.51 7.30 9.92
N GLU A 113 3.65 6.68 10.26
CA GLU A 113 4.28 6.88 11.56
C GLU A 113 4.84 8.31 11.67
N ASP A 114 4.75 8.90 12.87
CA ASP A 114 5.21 10.27 13.10
C ASP A 114 6.64 10.53 12.66
N GLU A 115 7.52 9.56 12.88
CA GLU A 115 8.95 9.69 12.60
C GLU A 115 9.31 9.37 11.16
N ASN A 116 8.37 8.88 10.37
CA ASN A 116 8.62 8.57 8.96
C ASN A 116 8.46 9.83 8.09
N PHE A 117 9.44 10.72 8.20
CA PHE A 117 9.38 12.03 7.52
C PHE A 117 9.38 11.90 6.00
N ARG A 118 10.05 10.90 5.44
CA ARG A 118 10.06 10.67 3.99
C ARG A 118 8.67 10.32 3.49
N ALA A 119 8.02 9.33 4.11
CA ALA A 119 6.67 8.93 3.72
C ALA A 119 5.69 10.08 3.91
N LYS A 120 5.78 10.76 5.05
CA LYS A 120 4.94 11.93 5.34
C LYS A 120 5.06 12.99 4.25
N HIS A 121 6.30 13.31 3.84
CA HIS A 121 6.55 14.28 2.78
C HIS A 121 5.93 13.85 1.45
N ILE A 122 6.11 12.60 1.07
CA ILE A 122 5.55 12.04 -0.17
C ILE A 122 4.02 12.14 -0.14
N TYR A 123 3.39 11.66 0.92
CA TYR A 123 1.93 11.66 1.02
C TYR A 123 1.36 13.06 1.07
N GLN A 124 1.96 13.98 1.83
CA GLN A 124 1.50 15.37 1.89
C GLN A 124 1.62 16.06 0.54
N SER A 125 2.70 15.80 -0.20
CA SER A 125 2.88 16.36 -1.55
C SER A 125 1.82 15.85 -2.53
N LEU A 126 1.23 14.68 -2.26
CA LEU A 126 0.15 14.10 -3.07
C LEU A 126 -1.24 14.52 -2.60
N GLY A 127 -1.34 15.32 -1.54
CA GLY A 127 -2.62 15.84 -1.06
C GLY A 127 -3.23 15.12 0.14
N PHE A 128 -2.49 14.23 0.79
CA PHE A 128 -2.95 13.57 2.02
C PHE A 128 -2.72 14.51 3.20
N ASN A 129 -3.70 15.37 3.49
CA ASN A 129 -3.56 16.46 4.46
C ASN A 129 -4.48 16.38 5.66
N GLU A 130 -5.54 15.56 5.59
CA GLU A 130 -6.47 15.42 6.71
C GLU A 130 -6.14 14.19 7.53
N ILE A 131 -6.04 14.36 8.85
CA ILE A 131 -5.81 13.24 9.78
C ILE A 131 -7.17 12.78 10.28
N LEU A 132 -7.52 11.51 10.03
CA LEU A 132 -8.78 10.92 10.47
C LEU A 132 -8.71 10.35 11.87
N LEU A 133 -7.57 9.73 12.22
CA LEU A 133 -7.37 9.10 13.52
C LEU A 133 -5.88 8.85 13.77
N ARG A 134 -5.55 8.59 15.04
CA ARG A 134 -4.26 8.08 15.47
C ARG A 134 -4.47 6.70 16.07
N LYS A 135 -3.61 5.74 15.72
CA LYS A 135 -3.73 4.37 16.19
C LYS A 135 -2.38 3.81 16.63
N GLN A 136 -2.42 2.96 17.65
CA GLN A 136 -1.27 2.19 18.10
C GLN A 136 -1.45 0.74 17.66
N GLU A 137 -0.43 0.16 17.04
CA GLU A 137 -0.48 -1.23 16.58
C GLU A 137 0.80 -1.97 16.96
N GLU A 138 0.68 -3.30 17.04
CA GLU A 138 1.80 -4.20 17.23
C GLU A 138 2.05 -4.96 15.94
N TYR A 139 3.30 -4.97 15.49
CA TYR A 139 3.71 -5.67 14.27
C TYR A 139 5.07 -6.30 14.49
N GLN A 140 5.16 -7.63 14.30
CA GLN A 140 6.39 -8.40 14.48
C GLN A 140 7.06 -8.17 15.84
N GLY A 141 6.26 -8.03 16.90
CA GLY A 141 6.72 -7.84 18.27
C GLY A 141 7.02 -6.39 18.66
N ASP A 142 6.96 -5.45 17.73
CA ASP A 142 7.16 -4.04 17.99
C ASP A 142 5.84 -3.29 18.05
N THR A 143 5.73 -2.31 18.95
CA THR A 143 4.57 -1.43 19.06
C THR A 143 4.91 -0.09 18.41
N TYR A 144 4.00 0.43 17.56
CA TYR A 144 4.19 1.72 16.91
C TYR A 144 2.89 2.49 16.83
N GLU A 145 3.01 3.82 16.70
CA GLU A 145 1.87 4.72 16.50
C GLU A 145 1.91 5.31 15.10
N TYR A 146 0.74 5.49 14.50
CA TYR A 146 0.63 6.13 13.21
C TYR A 146 -0.63 6.97 13.12
N ASP A 147 -0.60 7.97 12.24
CA ASP A 147 -1.77 8.74 11.86
C ASP A 147 -2.33 8.21 10.54
N LEU A 148 -3.65 8.14 10.44
CA LEU A 148 -4.33 7.80 9.22
C LEU A 148 -4.70 9.09 8.49
N TYR A 149 -4.09 9.30 7.32
CA TYR A 149 -4.31 10.48 6.49
C TYR A 149 -5.31 10.17 5.38
N LEU A 150 -6.12 11.18 5.07
CA LEU A 150 -7.09 11.14 3.96
C LEU A 150 -6.69 12.16 2.88
N LYS A 151 -6.82 11.71 1.64
CA LYS A 151 -6.76 12.57 0.48
C LYS A 151 -8.14 12.80 -0.08
#